data_8cf526fc843b3312cd992ade256c69a4
#
_entry.id   8cf526fc843b3312cd992ade256c69a4
#
_cell.length_a   1.000
_cell.length_b   1.000
_cell.length_c   1.000
_cell.angle_alpha   90.00
_cell.angle_beta   90.00
_cell.angle_gamma   90.00
#
_symmetry.space_group_name_H-M   'P 1'
#
loop_
_entity.id
_entity.type
_entity.pdbx_description
1 polymer ?
#
loop_
_entity_poly.entity_id
_entity_poly.type
_entity_poly.pdbx_seq_one_letter_code
_entity_poly.pdbx_strand_id
1 'polypeptide(L)' 'MAALRRAAGMLETMDLSVAEIAELAGMPDPYYFSTRFRKFTGVSPREYRKRRNAAG' A
#
# COMPACT_ATOMS: atom_id res chain seq x y z
N MET A 1 -10.43 -8.45 0.48
CA MET A 1 -10.46 -7.19 -0.24
C MET A 1 -9.43 -7.17 -1.32
N ALA A 2 -9.91 -7.35 -2.54
CA ALA A 2 -9.00 -7.48 -3.70
C ALA A 2 -8.16 -6.22 -3.91
N ALA A 3 -8.74 -5.04 -3.70
CA ALA A 3 -8.04 -3.79 -3.94
C ALA A 3 -6.85 -3.62 -3.00
N LEU A 4 -7.01 -3.96 -1.74
CA LEU A 4 -5.92 -3.81 -0.77
C LEU A 4 -4.83 -4.86 -1.00
N ARG A 5 -5.24 -6.06 -1.39
CA ARG A 5 -4.27 -7.10 -1.69
C ARG A 5 -3.45 -6.72 -2.92
N ARG A 6 -4.10 -6.16 -3.93
CA ARG A 6 -3.41 -5.70 -5.13
C ARG A 6 -2.44 -4.57 -4.80
N ALA A 7 -2.87 -3.65 -3.91
CA ALA A 7 -2.01 -2.55 -3.49
C ALA A 7 -0.77 -3.08 -2.78
N ALA A 8 -0.92 -4.10 -1.95
CA ALA A 8 0.23 -4.69 -1.28
C ALA A 8 1.23 -5.23 -2.29
N GLY A 9 0.74 -5.90 -3.32
CA GLY A 9 1.60 -6.40 -4.38
C GLY A 9 2.33 -5.28 -5.11
N MET A 10 1.62 -4.18 -5.38
CA MET A 10 2.23 -3.04 -6.04
C MET A 10 3.30 -2.39 -5.18
N LEU A 11 3.08 -2.33 -3.88
CA LEU A 11 4.09 -1.80 -2.97
C LEU A 11 5.35 -2.65 -2.96
N GLU A 12 5.20 -3.94 -3.20
CA GLU A 12 6.33 -4.86 -3.21
C GLU A 12 7.12 -4.83 -4.50
N THR A 13 6.46 -4.58 -5.62
CA THR A 13 7.08 -4.79 -6.92
C THR A 13 7.22 -3.54 -7.77
N MET A 14 6.57 -2.45 -7.40
CA MET A 14 6.58 -1.23 -8.22
C MET A 14 7.17 -0.06 -7.46
N ASP A 15 7.82 0.84 -8.21
CA ASP A 15 8.42 2.05 -7.65
C ASP A 15 7.45 3.23 -7.61
N LEU A 16 6.17 2.95 -7.62
CA LEU A 16 5.17 3.99 -7.56
C LEU A 16 5.06 4.54 -6.14
N SER A 17 4.66 5.81 -6.04
CA SER A 17 4.41 6.41 -4.74
C SER A 17 3.17 5.79 -4.10
N VAL A 18 3.05 5.94 -2.78
CA VAL A 18 1.86 5.44 -2.09
C VAL A 18 0.60 6.09 -2.65
N ALA A 19 0.67 7.39 -2.96
CA ALA A 19 -0.48 8.10 -3.52
C ALA A 19 -0.89 7.52 -4.87
N GLU A 20 0.08 7.20 -5.71
CA GLU A 20 -0.21 6.61 -7.01
C GLU A 20 -0.83 5.24 -6.87
N ILE A 21 -0.31 4.45 -5.95
CA ILE A 21 -0.86 3.12 -5.70
C ILE A 21 -2.28 3.21 -5.16
N ALA A 22 -2.54 4.19 -4.30
CA ALA A 22 -3.88 4.40 -3.78
C ALA A 22 -4.87 4.69 -4.91
N GLU A 23 -4.47 5.52 -5.86
CA GLU A 23 -5.32 5.81 -7.00
C GLU A 23 -5.60 4.57 -7.84
N LEU A 24 -4.58 3.78 -8.09
CA LEU A 24 -4.74 2.56 -8.87
C LEU A 24 -5.60 1.54 -8.15
N ALA A 25 -5.61 1.59 -6.83
CA ALA A 25 -6.44 0.70 -6.04
C ALA A 25 -7.88 1.20 -5.91
N GLY A 26 -8.20 2.35 -6.53
CA GLY A 26 -9.54 2.91 -6.45
C GLY A 26 -9.81 3.67 -5.18
N MET A 27 -8.78 4.05 -4.46
CA MET A 27 -8.88 4.81 -3.21
C MET A 27 -8.02 6.06 -3.33
N PRO A 28 -8.49 7.08 -4.06
CA PRO A 28 -7.66 8.25 -4.36
C PRO A 28 -7.27 9.10 -3.15
N ASP A 29 -7.95 8.95 -2.03
CA ASP A 29 -7.59 9.65 -0.81
C ASP A 29 -6.49 8.85 -0.10
N PRO A 30 -5.24 9.35 -0.07
CA PRO A 30 -4.14 8.60 0.53
C PRO A 30 -4.36 8.32 2.02
N TYR A 31 -5.01 9.23 2.72
CA TYR A 31 -5.28 9.03 4.13
C TYR A 31 -6.24 7.86 4.34
N TYR A 32 -7.33 7.86 3.57
CA TYR A 32 -8.28 6.77 3.63
C TYR A 32 -7.63 5.43 3.27
N PHE A 33 -6.84 5.46 2.21
CA PHE A 33 -6.12 4.27 1.75
C PHE A 33 -5.20 3.74 2.86
N SER A 34 -4.42 4.63 3.48
CA SER A 34 -3.50 4.22 4.54
C SER A 34 -4.23 3.60 5.71
N THR A 35 -5.37 4.18 6.10
CA THR A 35 -6.15 3.65 7.21
C THR A 35 -6.66 2.26 6.90
N ARG A 36 -7.20 2.06 5.70
CA ARG A 36 -7.71 0.75 5.30
C ARG A 36 -6.59 -0.26 5.18
N PHE A 37 -5.48 0.15 4.59
CA PHE A 37 -4.34 -0.74 4.42
C PHE A 37 -3.79 -1.20 5.76
N ARG A 38 -3.70 -0.28 6.70
CA ARG A 38 -3.21 -0.62 8.03
C ARG A 38 -4.12 -1.64 8.72
N LYS A 39 -5.41 -1.50 8.54
CA LYS A 39 -6.35 -2.48 9.09
C LYS A 39 -6.19 -3.84 8.44
N PHE A 40 -5.84 -3.84 7.17
CA PHE A 40 -5.71 -5.08 6.42
C PHE A 40 -4.40 -5.81 6.73
N THR A 41 -3.30 -5.08 6.80
CA THR A 41 -1.97 -5.70 6.96
C THR A 41 -1.38 -5.52 8.35
N GLY A 42 -1.90 -4.60 9.13
CA GLY A 42 -1.35 -4.29 10.45
C GLY A 42 -0.33 -3.17 10.43
N VAL A 43 0.11 -2.74 9.26
CA VAL A 43 1.08 -1.65 9.14
C VAL A 43 0.65 -0.71 8.01
N SER A 44 1.16 0.53 8.05
CA SER A 44 0.86 1.49 7.00
C SER A 44 1.51 1.07 5.68
N PRO A 45 1.03 1.59 4.53
CA PRO A 45 1.66 1.27 3.26
C PRO A 45 3.13 1.65 3.21
N ARG A 46 3.47 2.78 3.82
CA ARG A 46 4.85 3.25 3.87
C ARG A 46 5.72 2.29 4.66
N GLU A 47 5.21 1.86 5.80
CA GLU A 47 5.92 0.92 6.66
C GLU A 47 6.06 -0.44 5.96
N TYR A 48 5.02 -0.84 5.27
CA TYR A 48 5.01 -2.10 4.55
C TYR A 48 6.11 -2.12 3.49
N ARG A 49 6.24 -1.04 2.72
CA ARG A 49 7.27 -0.94 1.70
C ARG A 49 8.66 -0.92 2.32
N LYS A 50 8.80 -0.19 3.41
CA LYS A 50 10.08 -0.10 4.10
C LYS A 50 10.54 -1.46 4.59
N ARG A 51 9.64 -2.25 5.11
CA ARG A 51 9.95 -3.58 5.59
C ARG A 51 10.41 -4.49 4.45
N ARG A 52 9.73 -4.38 3.32
CA ARG A 52 10.12 -5.18 2.14
C ARG A 52 11.52 -4.82 1.69
N ASN A 53 11.82 -3.54 1.63
CA ASN A 53 13.15 -3.10 1.22
C ASN A 53 14.22 -3.56 2.20
N ALA A 54 13.92 -3.49 3.49
CA ALA A 54 14.87 -3.91 4.52
C ALA A 54 15.10 -5.41 4.47
N ALA A 55 14.11 -6.18 4.09
CA ALA A 55 14.22 -7.62 4.01
C ALA A 55 15.00 -8.07 2.78
N GLY A 56 15.01 -7.23 1.76
CA GLY A 56 15.76 -7.52 0.55
C GLY A 56 17.20 -7.02 0.65
#